data_b5cc9f8071c6b1aca3e825c4c5245d7c
#
_entry.id   b5cc9f8071c6b1aca3e825c4c5245d7c
#
_cell.length_a   1.000
_cell.length_b   1.000
_cell.length_c   1.000
_cell.angle_alpha   90.00
_cell.angle_beta   90.00
_cell.angle_gamma   90.00
#
_symmetry.space_group_name_H-M   'P 1'
#
loop_
_entity.id
_entity.type
_entity.pdbx_description
1 polymer ?
#
loop_
_entity_poly.entity_id
_entity_poly.type
_entity_poly.pdbx_seq_one_letter_code
_entity_poly.pdbx_strand_id
1 'polypeptide(L)'
;GLSHGTDVWLGNAQTLIEEGIVTLKEAICCRDDIMVYLMQKGLPPDKAFKIMEAVRKGKVAKGKEPKWKDEYIPLMKEHNVPDWYIKSCEKIKYMFPKAHAAAYVTNAFRIAWFKVHIPLAYYAAYYTIRAKAFDAEVMINGKEKVKNKMKEIDMMGNNATPKDKDMYDDLEIVLEMYERG
;
A
#
# COMPACT_ATOMS: atom_id res chain seq x y z
N GLY A 1 3.63 3.14 -2.65
CA GLY A 1 4.19 2.06 -3.47
C GLY A 1 4.30 0.74 -2.73
N LEU A 2 4.97 0.71 -1.59
CA LEU A 2 5.25 -0.51 -0.81
C LEU A 2 4.00 -1.29 -0.40
N SER A 3 2.90 -0.61 -0.10
CA SER A 3 1.66 -1.25 0.38
C SER A 3 0.72 -1.72 -0.74
N HIS A 4 0.96 -1.32 -1.99
CA HIS A 4 0.03 -1.57 -3.10
C HIS A 4 0.45 -2.74 -4.00
N GLY A 5 1.69 -3.22 -3.90
CA GLY A 5 2.16 -4.36 -4.67
C GLY A 5 1.91 -5.70 -3.96
N THR A 6 2.27 -6.78 -4.64
CA THR A 6 2.28 -8.13 -4.06
C THR A 6 3.73 -8.57 -3.85
N ASP A 7 4.07 -8.91 -2.60
CA ASP A 7 5.41 -9.30 -2.16
C ASP A 7 6.48 -8.21 -2.42
N VAL A 8 6.07 -6.95 -2.33
CA VAL A 8 6.98 -5.79 -2.35
C VAL A 8 7.45 -5.45 -0.94
N TRP A 9 6.54 -5.48 0.05
CA TRP A 9 6.82 -5.18 1.46
C TRP A 9 7.12 -6.44 2.28
N LEU A 10 6.13 -7.30 2.50
CA LEU A 10 6.25 -8.48 3.36
C LEU A 10 7.30 -9.45 2.84
N GLY A 11 8.23 -9.84 3.71
CA GLY A 11 9.30 -10.78 3.38
C GLY A 11 10.29 -10.26 2.32
N ASN A 12 10.24 -8.99 1.96
CA ASN A 12 11.08 -8.35 0.96
C ASN A 12 11.66 -7.03 1.51
N ALA A 13 11.12 -5.86 1.16
CA ALA A 13 11.65 -4.58 1.62
C ALA A 13 11.66 -4.48 3.15
N GLN A 14 10.63 -4.98 3.83
CA GLN A 14 10.57 -5.04 5.29
C GLN A 14 11.79 -5.77 5.87
N THR A 15 12.04 -6.99 5.43
CA THR A 15 13.18 -7.79 5.93
C THR A 15 14.52 -7.11 5.68
N LEU A 16 14.71 -6.55 4.47
CA LEU A 16 15.95 -5.86 4.12
C LEU A 16 16.21 -4.62 5.01
N ILE A 17 15.15 -3.92 5.42
CA ILE A 17 15.23 -2.76 6.31
C ILE A 17 15.49 -3.21 7.76
N GLU A 18 14.77 -4.22 8.25
CA GLU A 18 14.92 -4.78 9.60
C GLU A 18 16.33 -5.35 9.83
N GLU A 19 16.91 -5.97 8.81
CA GLU A 19 18.29 -6.50 8.82
C GLU A 19 19.35 -5.41 8.59
N GLY A 20 18.96 -4.16 8.37
CA GLY A 20 19.88 -3.06 8.14
C GLY A 20 20.64 -3.09 6.81
N ILE A 21 20.19 -3.91 5.85
CA ILE A 21 20.81 -4.04 4.52
C ILE A 21 20.54 -2.80 3.67
N VAL A 22 19.34 -2.23 3.79
CA VAL A 22 18.90 -1.02 3.07
C VAL A 22 18.10 -0.10 3.98
N THR A 23 18.06 1.17 3.62
CA THR A 23 17.12 2.14 4.18
C THR A 23 15.79 2.11 3.41
N LEU A 24 14.74 2.71 3.96
CA LEU A 24 13.47 2.88 3.25
C LEU A 24 13.64 3.60 1.89
N LYS A 25 14.60 4.51 1.79
CA LYS A 25 14.90 5.27 0.57
C LYS A 25 15.52 4.42 -0.53
N GLU A 26 16.23 3.36 -0.15
CA GLU A 26 16.96 2.47 -1.07
C GLU A 26 16.14 1.25 -1.48
N ALA A 27 15.11 0.91 -0.70
CA ALA A 27 14.24 -0.21 -0.99
C ALA A 27 13.45 -0.02 -2.30
N ILE A 28 13.20 -1.13 -3.01
CA ILE A 28 12.37 -1.12 -4.22
C ILE A 28 10.91 -0.90 -3.82
N CYS A 29 10.32 0.23 -4.21
CA CYS A 29 8.96 0.62 -3.82
C CYS A 29 7.97 0.58 -4.98
N CYS A 30 8.42 0.88 -6.21
CA CYS A 30 7.59 0.91 -7.41
C CYS A 30 8.38 0.47 -8.64
N ARG A 31 7.68 0.20 -9.74
CA ARG A 31 8.34 -0.26 -10.97
C ARG A 31 9.36 0.73 -11.53
N ASP A 32 9.08 2.00 -11.37
CA ASP A 32 9.95 3.08 -11.88
C ASP A 32 11.30 3.10 -11.14
N ASP A 33 11.32 2.71 -9.86
CA ASP A 33 12.57 2.61 -9.09
C ASP A 33 13.52 1.59 -9.73
N ILE A 34 12.97 0.45 -10.21
CA ILE A 34 13.78 -0.58 -10.87
C ILE A 34 14.42 -0.03 -12.13
N MET A 35 13.63 0.61 -12.98
CA MET A 35 14.13 1.15 -14.25
C MET A 35 15.20 2.23 -14.01
N VAL A 36 14.91 3.18 -13.15
CA VAL A 36 15.82 4.31 -12.84
C VAL A 36 17.12 3.81 -12.21
N TYR A 37 17.02 2.91 -11.23
CA TYR A 37 18.20 2.36 -10.56
C TYR A 37 19.12 1.61 -11.53
N LEU A 38 18.56 0.76 -12.39
CA LEU A 38 19.34 0.01 -13.37
C LEU A 38 20.00 0.93 -14.41
N MET A 39 19.30 1.97 -14.84
CA MET A 39 19.89 3.00 -15.72
C MET A 39 21.02 3.79 -15.03
N GLN A 40 20.86 4.12 -13.75
CA GLN A 40 21.91 4.76 -12.95
C GLN A 40 23.15 3.87 -12.75
N LYS A 41 22.94 2.55 -12.75
CA LYS A 41 24.03 1.55 -12.75
C LYS A 41 24.67 1.38 -14.14
N GLY A 42 24.18 2.07 -15.15
CA GLY A 42 24.74 2.06 -16.52
C GLY A 42 24.13 1.01 -17.45
N LEU A 43 23.07 0.32 -17.07
CA LEU A 43 22.40 -0.60 -17.99
C LEU A 43 21.73 0.18 -19.15
N PRO A 44 21.74 -0.38 -20.37
CA PRO A 44 21.00 0.20 -21.49
C PRO A 44 19.52 0.39 -21.17
N PRO A 45 18.90 1.54 -21.52
CA PRO A 45 17.52 1.85 -21.17
C PRO A 45 16.50 0.80 -21.59
N ASP A 46 16.68 0.19 -22.77
CA ASP A 46 15.81 -0.88 -23.28
C ASP A 46 15.89 -2.16 -22.42
N LYS A 47 17.09 -2.49 -21.92
CA LYS A 47 17.30 -3.62 -21.00
C LYS A 47 16.73 -3.34 -19.64
N ALA A 48 16.99 -2.16 -19.07
CA ALA A 48 16.40 -1.71 -17.81
C ALA A 48 14.87 -1.75 -17.85
N PHE A 49 14.26 -1.30 -18.93
CA PHE A 49 12.81 -1.37 -19.14
C PHE A 49 12.29 -2.82 -19.20
N LYS A 50 12.95 -3.71 -19.95
CA LYS A 50 12.55 -5.12 -20.06
C LYS A 50 12.64 -5.84 -18.73
N ILE A 51 13.71 -5.61 -17.97
CA ILE A 51 13.87 -6.15 -16.61
C ILE A 51 12.74 -5.65 -15.70
N MET A 52 12.50 -4.35 -15.67
CA MET A 52 11.42 -3.75 -14.90
C MET A 52 10.06 -4.37 -15.25
N GLU A 53 9.75 -4.50 -16.53
CA GLU A 53 8.47 -5.09 -16.99
C GLU A 53 8.32 -6.57 -16.59
N ALA A 54 9.41 -7.35 -16.63
CA ALA A 54 9.39 -8.74 -16.21
C ALA A 54 9.13 -8.86 -14.70
N VAL A 55 9.78 -8.01 -13.89
CA VAL A 55 9.61 -7.99 -12.43
C VAL A 55 8.20 -7.55 -12.07
N ARG A 56 7.74 -6.38 -12.57
CA ARG A 56 6.44 -5.83 -12.18
C ARG A 56 5.24 -6.73 -12.51
N LYS A 57 5.34 -7.54 -13.55
CA LYS A 57 4.31 -8.52 -13.95
C LYS A 57 4.44 -9.86 -13.21
N GLY A 58 5.43 -9.99 -12.33
CA GLY A 58 5.70 -11.21 -11.59
C GLY A 58 6.17 -12.37 -12.47
N LYS A 59 6.66 -12.12 -13.67
CA LYS A 59 7.20 -13.18 -14.54
C LYS A 59 8.45 -13.79 -13.92
N VAL A 60 9.30 -12.97 -13.30
CA VAL A 60 10.50 -13.41 -12.63
C VAL A 60 10.15 -14.28 -11.42
N ALA A 61 9.31 -13.80 -10.52
CA ALA A 61 8.89 -14.53 -9.32
C ALA A 61 8.19 -15.87 -9.63
N LYS A 62 7.52 -15.95 -10.79
CA LYS A 62 6.84 -17.18 -11.25
C LYS A 62 7.73 -18.09 -12.11
N GLY A 63 9.03 -17.76 -12.29
CA GLY A 63 9.94 -18.52 -13.15
C GLY A 63 9.57 -18.52 -14.64
N LYS A 64 8.80 -17.50 -15.08
CA LYS A 64 8.27 -17.39 -16.46
C LYS A 64 9.06 -16.40 -17.34
N GLU A 65 10.20 -15.91 -16.88
CA GLU A 65 11.10 -15.05 -17.65
C GLU A 65 12.35 -15.85 -18.06
N PRO A 66 12.40 -16.36 -19.31
CA PRO A 66 13.46 -17.25 -19.74
C PRO A 66 14.84 -16.58 -19.76
N LYS A 67 14.87 -15.26 -19.96
CA LYS A 67 16.11 -14.49 -20.02
C LYS A 67 16.65 -14.10 -18.65
N TRP A 68 15.93 -14.38 -17.57
CA TRP A 68 16.30 -13.91 -16.23
C TRP A 68 17.67 -14.39 -15.79
N LYS A 69 17.88 -15.70 -15.86
CA LYS A 69 19.12 -16.32 -15.38
C LYS A 69 20.29 -16.15 -16.34
N ASP A 70 20.02 -16.25 -17.63
CA ASP A 70 21.07 -16.37 -18.65
C ASP A 70 21.48 -15.02 -19.26
N GLU A 71 20.62 -13.99 -19.19
CA GLU A 71 20.90 -12.67 -19.75
C GLU A 71 20.83 -11.56 -18.68
N TYR A 72 19.75 -11.48 -17.91
CA TYR A 72 19.52 -10.31 -17.06
C TYR A 72 20.33 -10.31 -15.77
N ILE A 73 20.47 -11.44 -15.09
CA ILE A 73 21.33 -11.53 -13.90
C ILE A 73 22.80 -11.25 -14.24
N PRO A 74 23.41 -11.89 -15.26
CA PRO A 74 24.78 -11.57 -15.68
C PRO A 74 24.98 -10.08 -16.00
N LEU A 75 24.05 -9.48 -16.78
CA LEU A 75 24.10 -8.07 -17.15
C LEU A 75 24.03 -7.16 -15.90
N MET A 76 23.13 -7.44 -14.96
CA MET A 76 23.04 -6.68 -13.71
C MET A 76 24.33 -6.79 -12.88
N LYS A 77 24.92 -7.98 -12.80
CA LYS A 77 26.19 -8.19 -12.07
C LYS A 77 27.36 -7.47 -12.71
N GLU A 78 27.45 -7.47 -14.02
CA GLU A 78 28.46 -6.71 -14.78
C GLU A 78 28.41 -5.21 -14.43
N HIS A 79 27.20 -4.69 -14.20
CA HIS A 79 26.98 -3.29 -13.78
C HIS A 79 26.94 -3.09 -12.26
N ASN A 80 27.49 -3.98 -11.47
CA ASN A 80 27.59 -3.88 -10.02
C ASN A 80 26.23 -3.70 -9.31
N VAL A 81 25.18 -4.35 -9.81
CA VAL A 81 23.91 -4.46 -9.09
C VAL A 81 24.06 -5.49 -7.98
N PRO A 82 23.81 -5.15 -6.71
CA PRO A 82 24.05 -6.04 -5.58
C PRO A 82 23.07 -7.23 -5.57
N ASP A 83 23.51 -8.36 -5.01
CA ASP A 83 22.72 -9.59 -4.94
C ASP A 83 21.39 -9.42 -4.20
N TRP A 84 21.35 -8.59 -3.14
CA TRP A 84 20.11 -8.32 -2.43
C TRP A 84 19.05 -7.68 -3.34
N TYR A 85 19.47 -6.82 -4.29
CA TYR A 85 18.58 -6.17 -5.23
C TYR A 85 17.96 -7.18 -6.21
N ILE A 86 18.80 -8.06 -6.75
CA ILE A 86 18.37 -9.14 -7.65
C ILE A 86 17.38 -10.06 -6.93
N LYS A 87 17.72 -10.48 -5.69
CA LYS A 87 16.83 -11.30 -4.86
C LYS A 87 15.52 -10.62 -4.50
N SER A 88 15.54 -9.31 -4.28
CA SER A 88 14.32 -8.52 -4.07
C SER A 88 13.42 -8.54 -5.30
N CYS A 89 13.98 -8.34 -6.49
CA CYS A 89 13.25 -8.45 -7.76
C CYS A 89 12.62 -9.85 -7.98
N GLU A 90 13.28 -10.91 -7.55
CA GLU A 90 12.80 -12.30 -7.67
C GLU A 90 11.58 -12.60 -6.80
N LYS A 91 11.37 -11.84 -5.72
CA LYS A 91 10.22 -12.02 -4.81
C LYS A 91 8.96 -11.32 -5.32
N ILE A 92 9.09 -10.25 -6.09
CA ILE A 92 7.98 -9.35 -6.47
C ILE A 92 7.05 -10.03 -7.46
N LYS A 93 5.78 -10.18 -7.07
CA LYS A 93 4.73 -10.76 -7.92
C LYS A 93 3.93 -9.73 -8.69
N TYR A 94 3.80 -8.53 -8.15
CA TYR A 94 3.15 -7.40 -8.84
C TYR A 94 3.60 -6.06 -8.26
N MET A 95 3.86 -5.07 -9.13
CA MET A 95 4.21 -3.70 -8.74
C MET A 95 3.39 -2.66 -9.48
N PHE A 96 3.10 -1.59 -8.77
CA PHE A 96 2.45 -0.40 -9.31
C PHE A 96 3.45 0.65 -9.77
N PRO A 97 3.07 1.53 -10.72
CA PRO A 97 3.90 2.66 -11.12
C PRO A 97 3.94 3.74 -10.03
N LYS A 98 5.00 4.53 -10.02
CA LYS A 98 5.17 5.69 -9.12
C LYS A 98 4.03 6.71 -9.30
N ALA A 99 3.60 6.94 -10.53
CA ALA A 99 2.49 7.84 -10.85
C ALA A 99 1.18 7.43 -10.15
N HIS A 100 0.89 6.12 -10.08
CA HIS A 100 -0.26 5.61 -9.33
C HIS A 100 -0.18 5.97 -7.84
N ALA A 101 0.95 5.68 -7.20
CA ALA A 101 1.16 6.01 -5.79
C ALA A 101 1.08 7.53 -5.55
N ALA A 102 1.69 8.34 -6.41
CA ALA A 102 1.65 9.80 -6.31
C ALA A 102 0.22 10.35 -6.42
N ALA A 103 -0.59 9.85 -7.35
CA ALA A 103 -1.97 10.27 -7.53
C ALA A 103 -2.83 9.96 -6.28
N TYR A 104 -2.76 8.74 -5.77
CA TYR A 104 -3.54 8.34 -4.59
C TYR A 104 -3.09 9.06 -3.32
N VAL A 105 -1.79 9.20 -3.10
CA VAL A 105 -1.26 9.92 -1.93
C VAL A 105 -1.60 11.39 -1.99
N THR A 106 -1.52 12.03 -3.16
CA THR A 106 -1.93 13.43 -3.33
C THR A 106 -3.40 13.63 -2.96
N ASN A 107 -4.28 12.75 -3.43
CA ASN A 107 -5.70 12.81 -3.06
C ASN A 107 -5.93 12.54 -1.57
N ALA A 108 -5.20 11.59 -0.97
CA ALA A 108 -5.27 11.34 0.46
C ALA A 108 -4.88 12.57 1.28
N PHE A 109 -3.81 13.27 0.91
CA PHE A 109 -3.41 14.54 1.56
C PHE A 109 -4.45 15.65 1.38
N ARG A 110 -5.05 15.78 0.19
CA ARG A 110 -6.12 16.77 -0.04
C ARG A 110 -7.33 16.51 0.86
N ILE A 111 -7.75 15.25 0.97
CA ILE A 111 -8.86 14.85 1.84
C ILE A 111 -8.49 15.08 3.32
N ALA A 112 -7.29 14.71 3.73
CA ALA A 112 -6.78 14.93 5.08
C ALA A 112 -6.73 16.43 5.44
N TRP A 113 -6.41 17.28 4.48
CA TRP A 113 -6.44 18.73 4.70
C TRP A 113 -7.85 19.22 5.09
N PHE A 114 -8.90 18.78 4.40
CA PHE A 114 -10.28 19.09 4.76
C PHE A 114 -10.64 18.57 6.14
N LYS A 115 -10.21 17.34 6.45
CA LYS A 115 -10.45 16.72 7.76
C LYS A 115 -9.84 17.52 8.92
N VAL A 116 -8.69 18.15 8.69
CA VAL A 116 -7.99 18.97 9.70
C VAL A 116 -8.56 20.40 9.78
N HIS A 117 -8.79 21.03 8.63
CA HIS A 117 -9.11 22.46 8.59
C HIS A 117 -10.60 22.77 8.50
N ILE A 118 -11.41 21.87 7.94
CA ILE A 118 -12.85 22.03 7.80
C ILE A 118 -13.57 20.72 8.16
N PRO A 119 -13.44 20.26 9.43
CA PRO A 119 -13.88 18.92 9.85
C PRO A 119 -15.39 18.70 9.63
N LEU A 120 -16.23 19.68 9.89
CA LEU A 120 -17.69 19.56 9.66
C LEU A 120 -18.02 19.19 8.20
N ALA A 121 -17.40 19.86 7.25
CA ALA A 121 -17.61 19.55 5.83
C ALA A 121 -17.08 18.15 5.46
N TYR A 122 -15.94 17.76 6.03
CA TYR A 122 -15.37 16.42 5.82
C TYR A 122 -16.31 15.33 6.32
N TYR A 123 -16.77 15.42 7.57
CA TYR A 123 -17.64 14.41 8.16
C TYR A 123 -19.04 14.41 7.52
N ALA A 124 -19.60 15.58 7.20
CA ALA A 124 -20.86 15.66 6.46
C ALA A 124 -20.78 14.94 5.11
N ALA A 125 -19.72 15.18 4.34
CA ALA A 125 -19.50 14.50 3.07
C ALA A 125 -19.28 12.98 3.26
N TYR A 126 -18.52 12.57 4.27
CA TYR A 126 -18.29 11.15 4.56
C TYR A 126 -19.61 10.42 4.85
N TYR A 127 -20.41 10.91 5.80
CA TYR A 127 -21.67 10.25 6.18
C TYR A 127 -22.74 10.33 5.10
N THR A 128 -22.70 11.31 4.23
CA THR A 128 -23.66 11.43 3.12
C THR A 128 -23.32 10.49 1.95
N ILE A 129 -22.03 10.29 1.66
CA ILE A 129 -21.59 9.64 0.40
C ILE A 129 -20.88 8.32 0.64
N ARG A 130 -20.10 8.19 1.72
CA ARG A 130 -19.20 7.04 1.93
C ARG A 130 -19.68 6.03 2.95
N ALA A 131 -20.34 6.50 4.01
CA ALA A 131 -20.87 5.62 5.04
C ALA A 131 -21.86 4.61 4.43
N LYS A 132 -21.68 3.34 4.77
CA LYS A 132 -22.48 2.24 4.23
C LYS A 132 -23.59 1.78 5.18
N ALA A 133 -23.40 2.05 6.47
CA ALA A 133 -24.30 1.59 7.52
C ALA A 133 -24.60 2.74 8.51
N PHE A 134 -24.97 3.91 7.99
CA PHE A 134 -25.32 5.06 8.82
C PHE A 134 -26.56 4.75 9.67
N ASP A 135 -26.42 4.91 10.99
CA ASP A 135 -27.48 4.76 11.98
C ASP A 135 -27.47 5.95 12.94
N ALA A 136 -28.40 6.89 12.70
CA ALA A 136 -28.51 8.11 13.50
C ALA A 136 -28.76 7.81 14.99
N GLU A 137 -29.57 6.79 15.30
CA GLU A 137 -29.89 6.47 16.68
C GLU A 137 -28.67 6.05 17.49
N VAL A 138 -27.74 5.32 16.88
CA VAL A 138 -26.48 4.93 17.51
C VAL A 138 -25.50 6.08 17.51
N MET A 139 -25.38 6.79 16.39
CA MET A 139 -24.24 7.69 16.12
C MET A 139 -24.38 9.06 16.80
N ILE A 140 -25.61 9.59 16.98
CA ILE A 140 -25.80 10.94 17.53
C ILE A 140 -26.09 10.98 19.04
N ASN A 141 -26.25 9.84 19.69
CA ASN A 141 -26.62 9.75 21.09
C ASN A 141 -25.43 9.57 22.05
N GLY A 142 -24.28 10.07 21.65
CA GLY A 142 -23.10 10.19 22.50
C GLY A 142 -22.09 9.05 22.34
N LYS A 143 -20.86 9.37 22.70
CA LYS A 143 -19.67 8.54 22.57
C LYS A 143 -19.81 7.15 23.22
N GLU A 144 -20.44 7.06 24.38
CA GLU A 144 -20.61 5.78 25.09
C GLU A 144 -21.54 4.83 24.35
N LYS A 145 -22.59 5.33 23.70
CA LYS A 145 -23.47 4.48 22.88
C LYS A 145 -22.73 3.91 21.68
N VAL A 146 -21.87 4.72 21.03
CA VAL A 146 -21.00 4.28 19.94
C VAL A 146 -20.04 3.18 20.40
N LYS A 147 -19.33 3.38 21.53
CA LYS A 147 -18.42 2.38 22.08
C LYS A 147 -19.11 1.06 22.46
N ASN A 148 -20.30 1.15 23.04
CA ASN A 148 -21.06 -0.04 23.40
C ASN A 148 -21.49 -0.83 22.16
N LYS A 149 -21.91 -0.15 21.10
CA LYS A 149 -22.27 -0.82 19.84
C LYS A 149 -21.06 -1.46 19.17
N MET A 150 -19.90 -0.80 19.18
CA MET A 150 -18.65 -1.40 18.69
C MET A 150 -18.28 -2.67 19.45
N LYS A 151 -18.36 -2.65 20.81
CA LYS A 151 -18.14 -3.85 21.63
C LYS A 151 -19.11 -4.98 21.34
N GLU A 152 -20.38 -4.66 21.13
CA GLU A 152 -21.40 -5.64 20.74
C GLU A 152 -21.02 -6.35 19.44
N ILE A 153 -20.59 -5.60 18.43
CA ILE A 153 -20.16 -6.16 17.14
C ILE A 153 -18.88 -7.01 17.31
N ASP A 154 -17.91 -6.55 18.10
CA ASP A 154 -16.70 -7.30 18.39
C ASP A 154 -17.00 -8.65 19.07
N MET A 155 -17.96 -8.69 19.98
CA MET A 155 -18.39 -9.93 20.65
C MET A 155 -19.02 -10.93 19.68
N MET A 156 -19.58 -10.48 18.55
CA MET A 156 -20.12 -11.39 17.52
C MET A 156 -19.01 -12.17 16.81
N GLY A 157 -17.80 -11.66 16.77
CA GLY A 157 -16.64 -12.29 16.13
C GLY A 157 -16.93 -12.76 14.70
N ASN A 158 -16.77 -14.04 14.44
CA ASN A 158 -17.04 -14.62 13.12
C ASN A 158 -18.53 -14.64 12.72
N ASN A 159 -19.43 -14.39 13.66
CA ASN A 159 -20.88 -14.33 13.40
C ASN A 159 -21.34 -12.93 12.96
N ALA A 160 -20.47 -11.91 13.02
CA ALA A 160 -20.79 -10.58 12.54
C ALA A 160 -21.09 -10.59 11.03
N THR A 161 -22.24 -10.03 10.67
CA THR A 161 -22.67 -9.93 9.28
C THR A 161 -21.83 -8.89 8.52
N PRO A 162 -21.82 -8.89 7.18
CA PRO A 162 -21.19 -7.81 6.41
C PRO A 162 -21.71 -6.42 6.80
N LYS A 163 -23.01 -6.29 7.13
CA LYS A 163 -23.60 -5.04 7.59
C LYS A 163 -23.06 -4.60 8.96
N ASP A 164 -22.85 -5.54 9.88
CA ASP A 164 -22.24 -5.25 11.18
C ASP A 164 -20.81 -4.77 11.03
N LYS A 165 -20.04 -5.35 10.11
CA LYS A 165 -18.66 -4.90 9.81
C LYS A 165 -18.65 -3.51 9.18
N ASP A 166 -19.53 -3.24 8.21
CA ASP A 166 -19.68 -1.90 7.63
C ASP A 166 -20.11 -0.87 8.71
N MET A 167 -20.99 -1.28 9.65
CA MET A 167 -21.36 -0.44 10.79
C MET A 167 -20.16 -0.16 11.70
N TYR A 168 -19.35 -1.16 11.99
CA TYR A 168 -18.15 -0.99 12.81
C TYR A 168 -17.18 0.02 12.21
N ASP A 169 -16.90 -0.11 10.90
CA ASP A 169 -16.05 0.83 10.16
C ASP A 169 -16.58 2.27 10.23
N ASP A 170 -17.90 2.46 10.08
CA ASP A 170 -18.52 3.78 10.18
C ASP A 170 -18.48 4.32 11.63
N LEU A 171 -18.64 3.45 12.64
CA LEU A 171 -18.57 3.84 14.05
C LEU A 171 -17.15 4.24 14.49
N GLU A 172 -16.08 3.68 13.91
CA GLU A 172 -14.71 4.15 14.15
C GLU A 172 -14.55 5.63 13.77
N ILE A 173 -15.14 6.04 12.64
CA ILE A 173 -15.11 7.44 12.19
C ILE A 173 -15.96 8.33 13.09
N VAL A 174 -17.11 7.86 13.58
CA VAL A 174 -17.94 8.58 14.55
C VAL A 174 -17.19 8.76 15.87
N LEU A 175 -16.53 7.72 16.35
CA LEU A 175 -15.75 7.79 17.57
C LEU A 175 -14.61 8.81 17.44
N GLU A 176 -13.89 8.80 16.32
CA GLU A 176 -12.86 9.82 16.04
C GLU A 176 -13.45 11.23 16.05
N MET A 177 -14.62 11.43 15.45
CA MET A 177 -15.30 12.72 15.45
C MET A 177 -15.59 13.19 16.89
N TYR A 178 -16.09 12.31 17.76
CA TYR A 178 -16.31 12.63 19.17
C TYR A 178 -15.01 12.91 19.96
N GLU A 179 -13.89 12.25 19.61
CA GLU A 179 -12.60 12.50 20.26
C GLU A 179 -11.99 13.86 19.87
N ARG A 180 -12.42 14.41 18.74
CA ARG A 180 -11.96 15.72 18.27
C ARG A 180 -12.76 16.90 18.84
N GLY A 181 -13.94 16.69 19.38
CA GLY A 181 -14.88 17.68 19.92
C GLY A 181 -15.85 18.12 18.85
#